data_be2a603130e8d80a10ae7c2f39ecbb12
#
_entry.id   be2a603130e8d80a10ae7c2f39ecbb12
#
_cell.length_a   1.000
_cell.length_b   1.000
_cell.length_c   1.000
_cell.angle_alpha   90.00
_cell.angle_beta   90.00
_cell.angle_gamma   90.00
#
_symmetry.space_group_name_H-M   'P 1'
#
loop_
_entity.id
_entity.type
_entity.pdbx_description
1 polymer ?
#
loop_
_entity_poly.entity_id
_entity_poly.type
_entity_poly.pdbx_seq_one_letter_code
_entity_poly.pdbx_strand_id
1 'polypeptide(L)'
;MNISLPSLRIDAFALDVMSKVQDIRKSSLTFAPEAGSQRMRNVINKGLTEEVILKGAMHAFVGGWNRVKLYFMLGLPGEEYDDIEQIAVLSDKIAREYYTLPKEERQGKVQIVTSTSIFVPKPFTPFQWSPMVSKEEAREKRFFLLDKVK
;
A
#
# COMPACT_ATOMS: atom_id res chain seq x y z
N MET A 1 -8.41 -18.28 -18.17
CA MET A 1 -7.89 -18.73 -16.88
C MET A 1 -7.57 -17.48 -16.07
N ASN A 2 -8.10 -17.29 -14.86
CA ASN A 2 -7.77 -16.14 -14.03
C ASN A 2 -6.66 -16.53 -13.06
N ILE A 3 -5.50 -15.88 -13.14
CA ILE A 3 -4.42 -16.05 -12.15
C ILE A 3 -4.59 -14.95 -11.12
N SER A 4 -4.80 -15.33 -9.87
CA SER A 4 -4.69 -14.43 -8.73
C SER A 4 -3.26 -14.49 -8.22
N LEU A 5 -2.54 -13.39 -8.30
CA LEU A 5 -1.22 -13.29 -7.68
C LEU A 5 -1.41 -13.06 -6.18
N PRO A 6 -0.69 -13.80 -5.30
CA PRO A 6 -0.66 -13.50 -3.88
C PRO A 6 -0.07 -12.10 -3.65
N SER A 7 -0.17 -11.56 -2.42
CA SER A 7 0.46 -10.28 -2.10
C SER A 7 1.96 -10.38 -2.36
N LEU A 8 2.42 -9.65 -3.35
CA LEU A 8 3.83 -9.65 -3.75
C LEU A 8 4.59 -8.63 -2.91
N ARG A 9 5.82 -8.96 -2.56
CA ARG A 9 6.75 -7.96 -2.05
C ARG A 9 7.07 -6.98 -3.19
N ILE A 10 6.92 -5.69 -2.93
CA ILE A 10 7.16 -4.63 -3.93
C ILE A 10 8.60 -4.67 -4.47
N ASP A 11 9.56 -5.00 -3.59
CA ASP A 11 10.99 -5.12 -3.89
C ASP A 11 11.35 -6.33 -4.77
N ALA A 12 10.49 -7.34 -4.80
CA ALA A 12 10.66 -8.57 -5.58
C ALA A 12 9.82 -8.58 -6.88
N PHE A 13 9.14 -7.47 -7.20
CA PHE A 13 8.32 -7.36 -8.40
C PHE A 13 9.23 -7.10 -9.62
N ALA A 14 9.90 -8.16 -10.05
CA ALA A 14 10.80 -8.12 -11.19
C ALA A 14 10.04 -8.03 -12.51
N LEU A 15 10.57 -7.25 -13.45
CA LEU A 15 10.11 -7.14 -14.84
C LEU A 15 9.92 -8.51 -15.53
N ASP A 16 10.67 -9.54 -15.11
CA ASP A 16 10.56 -10.92 -15.60
C ASP A 16 9.20 -11.58 -15.34
N VAL A 17 8.55 -11.25 -14.23
CA VAL A 17 7.19 -11.76 -13.94
C VAL A 17 6.18 -11.06 -14.82
N MET A 18 6.39 -9.78 -15.12
CA MET A 18 5.49 -8.98 -15.95
C MET A 18 5.45 -9.45 -17.40
N SER A 19 6.60 -9.81 -17.98
CA SER A 19 6.68 -10.29 -19.36
C SER A 19 5.94 -11.61 -19.59
N LYS A 20 5.87 -12.45 -18.54
CA LYS A 20 5.19 -13.76 -18.61
C LYS A 20 3.68 -13.71 -18.36
N VAL A 21 3.14 -12.54 -17.94
CA VAL A 21 1.71 -12.37 -17.58
C VAL A 21 0.98 -11.45 -18.56
N GLN A 22 1.62 -11.07 -19.67
CA GLN A 22 1.05 -10.11 -20.65
C GLN A 22 -0.29 -10.57 -21.26
N ASP A 23 -0.53 -11.86 -21.39
CA ASP A 23 -1.73 -12.42 -22.03
C ASP A 23 -2.87 -12.79 -21.08
N ILE A 24 -2.76 -12.49 -19.78
CA ILE A 24 -3.74 -12.88 -18.78
C ILE A 24 -4.53 -11.65 -18.30
N ARG A 25 -5.85 -11.83 -18.18
CA ARG A 25 -6.72 -10.79 -17.62
C ARG A 25 -6.18 -10.30 -16.25
N LYS A 26 -5.72 -9.05 -16.22
CA LYS A 26 -5.02 -8.47 -15.08
C LYS A 26 -6.01 -8.22 -13.93
N SER A 27 -5.82 -8.95 -12.83
CA SER A 27 -6.49 -8.69 -11.56
C SER A 27 -5.84 -7.49 -10.86
N SER A 28 -6.39 -7.05 -9.73
CA SER A 28 -5.73 -6.01 -8.91
C SER A 28 -4.40 -6.49 -8.38
N LEU A 29 -3.39 -5.64 -8.46
CA LEU A 29 -2.11 -5.88 -7.81
C LEU A 29 -2.17 -5.42 -6.36
N THR A 30 -1.59 -6.19 -5.45
CA THR A 30 -1.66 -5.92 -4.02
C THR A 30 -0.27 -5.66 -3.46
N PHE A 31 -0.11 -4.53 -2.79
CA PHE A 31 1.10 -4.17 -2.05
C PHE A 31 0.79 -3.96 -0.58
N ALA A 32 1.75 -4.23 0.29
CA ALA A 32 1.63 -4.07 1.72
C ALA A 32 2.73 -3.12 2.27
N PRO A 33 2.59 -1.80 2.14
CA PRO A 33 3.50 -0.84 2.77
C PRO A 33 3.46 -0.92 4.30
N GLU A 34 2.36 -1.37 4.88
CA GLU A 34 2.03 -1.54 6.29
C GLU A 34 1.86 -0.22 7.06
N ALA A 35 2.59 0.85 6.71
CA ALA A 35 2.46 2.17 7.31
C ALA A 35 2.59 3.28 6.25
N GLY A 36 1.91 4.40 6.46
CA GLY A 36 1.88 5.52 5.54
C GLY A 36 3.21 6.28 5.48
N SER A 37 3.79 6.58 6.63
CA SER A 37 5.03 7.34 6.71
C SER A 37 6.27 6.47 6.62
N GLN A 38 7.38 7.04 6.12
CA GLN A 38 8.68 6.39 6.14
C GLN A 38 9.15 6.15 7.58
N ARG A 39 8.85 7.08 8.49
CA ARG A 39 9.17 6.96 9.92
C ARG A 39 8.58 5.67 10.48
N MET A 40 7.29 5.45 10.28
CA MET A 40 6.62 4.25 10.80
C MET A 40 7.06 2.98 10.10
N ARG A 41 7.34 3.00 8.79
CA ARG A 41 7.93 1.86 8.10
C ARG A 41 9.29 1.48 8.70
N ASN A 42 10.08 2.46 9.11
CA ASN A 42 11.36 2.20 9.80
C ASN A 42 11.14 1.63 11.21
N VAL A 43 10.17 2.15 11.97
CA VAL A 43 9.82 1.64 13.31
C VAL A 43 9.44 0.16 13.28
N ILE A 44 8.65 -0.25 12.31
CA ILE A 44 8.24 -1.67 12.13
C ILE A 44 9.26 -2.50 11.36
N ASN A 45 10.42 -1.93 11.08
CA ASN A 45 11.51 -2.58 10.32
C ASN A 45 11.05 -3.16 8.96
N LYS A 46 10.16 -2.44 8.26
CA LYS A 46 9.64 -2.90 6.98
C LYS A 46 10.69 -2.88 5.87
N GLY A 47 11.72 -2.03 5.99
CA GLY A 47 12.81 -1.92 5.01
C GLY A 47 12.34 -1.44 3.62
N LEU A 48 11.20 -0.78 3.55
CA LEU A 48 10.56 -0.36 2.30
C LEU A 48 10.52 1.16 2.22
N THR A 49 11.23 1.74 1.25
CA THR A 49 11.24 3.18 1.03
C THR A 49 10.08 3.63 0.14
N GLU A 50 9.70 4.90 0.22
CA GLU A 50 8.69 5.49 -0.66
C GLU A 50 9.09 5.34 -2.13
N GLU A 51 10.35 5.56 -2.45
CA GLU A 51 10.88 5.42 -3.81
C GLU A 51 10.67 4.00 -4.37
N VAL A 52 10.94 2.97 -3.56
CA VAL A 52 10.71 1.57 -3.96
C VAL A 52 9.22 1.29 -4.19
N ILE A 53 8.34 1.87 -3.36
CA ILE A 53 6.88 1.75 -3.53
C ILE A 53 6.44 2.38 -4.85
N LEU A 54 6.86 3.61 -5.14
CA LEU A 54 6.50 4.33 -6.35
C LEU A 54 7.06 3.65 -7.60
N LYS A 55 8.30 3.19 -7.57
CA LYS A 55 8.89 2.39 -8.67
C LYS A 55 8.11 1.10 -8.92
N GLY A 56 7.75 0.36 -7.87
CA GLY A 56 6.96 -0.85 -7.99
C GLY A 56 5.57 -0.59 -8.58
N ALA A 57 4.91 0.49 -8.17
CA ALA A 57 3.63 0.91 -8.73
C ALA A 57 3.77 1.30 -10.21
N MET A 58 4.81 2.07 -10.58
CA MET A 58 5.07 2.45 -11.95
C MET A 58 5.31 1.21 -12.84
N HIS A 59 6.12 0.26 -12.40
CA HIS A 59 6.30 -1.00 -13.12
C HIS A 59 4.98 -1.73 -13.36
N ALA A 60 4.10 -1.76 -12.35
CA ALA A 60 2.77 -2.34 -12.50
C ALA A 60 1.95 -1.60 -13.58
N PHE A 61 1.97 -0.29 -13.57
CA PHE A 61 1.23 0.54 -14.53
C PHE A 61 1.75 0.35 -15.97
N VAL A 62 3.07 0.36 -16.17
CA VAL A 62 3.70 0.03 -17.46
C VAL A 62 3.32 -1.39 -17.90
N GLY A 63 3.25 -2.33 -16.95
CA GLY A 63 2.75 -3.69 -17.20
C GLY A 63 1.24 -3.76 -17.51
N GLY A 64 0.51 -2.63 -17.50
CA GLY A 64 -0.91 -2.52 -17.87
C GLY A 64 -1.88 -2.81 -16.73
N TRP A 65 -1.46 -2.81 -15.47
CA TRP A 65 -2.38 -2.75 -14.33
C TRP A 65 -2.84 -1.32 -14.14
N ASN A 66 -4.12 -1.14 -13.86
CA ASN A 66 -4.71 0.14 -13.48
C ASN A 66 -5.38 0.10 -12.11
N ARG A 67 -5.31 -1.04 -11.42
CA ARG A 67 -5.88 -1.23 -10.09
C ARG A 67 -4.83 -1.76 -9.12
N VAL A 68 -4.52 -0.93 -8.12
CA VAL A 68 -3.54 -1.25 -7.06
C VAL A 68 -4.25 -1.24 -5.72
N LYS A 69 -4.07 -2.28 -4.93
CA LYS A 69 -4.58 -2.40 -3.56
C LYS A 69 -3.42 -2.26 -2.58
N LEU A 70 -3.55 -1.35 -1.64
CA LEU A 70 -2.56 -1.06 -0.61
C LEU A 70 -3.07 -1.51 0.76
N TYR A 71 -2.24 -2.23 1.51
CA TYR A 71 -2.55 -2.63 2.88
C TYR A 71 -1.74 -1.81 3.88
N PHE A 72 -2.44 -1.32 4.90
CA PHE A 72 -1.86 -0.57 6.01
C PHE A 72 -2.39 -1.08 7.35
N MET A 73 -1.65 -0.81 8.42
CA MET A 73 -2.09 -0.97 9.80
C MET A 73 -2.33 0.40 10.42
N LEU A 74 -3.35 0.49 11.29
CA LEU A 74 -3.62 1.63 12.16
C LEU A 74 -3.40 1.21 13.61
N GLY A 75 -2.95 2.12 14.44
CA GLY A 75 -2.68 1.87 15.85
C GLY A 75 -1.35 1.16 16.10
N LEU A 76 -0.37 1.37 15.22
CA LEU A 76 0.99 0.92 15.44
C LEU A 76 1.62 1.63 16.64
N PRO A 77 2.51 0.97 17.41
CA PRO A 77 3.21 1.61 18.52
C PRO A 77 3.97 2.86 18.09
N GLY A 78 3.68 4.00 18.72
CA GLY A 78 4.27 5.29 18.39
C GLY A 78 3.73 5.96 17.12
N GLU A 79 2.59 5.50 16.61
CA GLU A 79 1.90 6.11 15.46
C GLU A 79 1.24 7.43 15.85
N GLU A 80 1.49 8.47 15.06
CA GLU A 80 0.88 9.79 15.17
C GLU A 80 -0.12 10.05 14.03
N TYR A 81 -0.96 11.07 14.16
CA TYR A 81 -1.93 11.40 13.12
C TYR A 81 -1.30 11.78 11.79
N ASP A 82 -0.11 12.40 11.82
CA ASP A 82 0.67 12.70 10.61
C ASP A 82 1.05 11.42 9.86
N ASP A 83 1.36 10.33 10.58
CA ASP A 83 1.67 9.04 9.95
C ASP A 83 0.46 8.44 9.23
N ILE A 84 -0.73 8.65 9.82
CA ILE A 84 -2.00 8.20 9.22
C ILE A 84 -2.31 9.04 7.98
N GLU A 85 -2.10 10.36 8.02
CA GLU A 85 -2.28 11.24 6.86
C GLU A 85 -1.36 10.83 5.70
N GLN A 86 -0.14 10.38 5.99
CA GLN A 86 0.78 9.88 4.96
C GLN A 86 0.24 8.64 4.21
N ILE A 87 -0.75 7.93 4.72
CA ILE A 87 -1.45 6.88 3.96
C ILE A 87 -2.18 7.49 2.76
N ALA A 88 -2.91 8.59 2.98
CA ALA A 88 -3.61 9.29 1.91
C ALA A 88 -2.62 9.92 0.92
N VAL A 89 -1.59 10.59 1.42
CA VAL A 89 -0.54 11.21 0.61
C VAL A 89 0.17 10.20 -0.28
N LEU A 90 0.57 9.04 0.27
CA LEU A 90 1.22 7.98 -0.50
C LEU A 90 0.29 7.41 -1.57
N SER A 91 -0.99 7.23 -1.24
CA SER A 91 -2.00 6.74 -2.19
C SER A 91 -2.20 7.71 -3.35
N ASP A 92 -2.23 9.02 -3.08
CA ASP A 92 -2.33 10.08 -4.09
C ASP A 92 -1.06 10.13 -4.97
N LYS A 93 0.12 10.04 -4.37
CA LYS A 93 1.39 9.96 -5.13
C LYS A 93 1.38 8.80 -6.11
N ILE A 94 0.96 7.61 -5.66
CA ILE A 94 0.86 6.43 -6.53
C ILE A 94 -0.15 6.69 -7.67
N ALA A 95 -1.28 7.33 -7.39
CA ALA A 95 -2.26 7.66 -8.42
C ALA A 95 -1.68 8.65 -9.43
N ARG A 96 -0.91 9.64 -8.99
CA ARG A 96 -0.24 10.62 -9.86
C ARG A 96 0.79 9.98 -10.78
N GLU A 97 1.57 9.01 -10.27
CA GLU A 97 2.53 8.25 -11.09
C GLU A 97 1.84 7.60 -12.31
N TYR A 98 0.63 7.07 -12.16
CA TYR A 98 -0.13 6.53 -13.29
C TYR A 98 -0.37 7.56 -14.39
N TYR A 99 -0.65 8.81 -14.01
CA TYR A 99 -0.94 9.87 -14.98
C TYR A 99 0.30 10.47 -15.61
N THR A 100 1.51 10.07 -15.24
CA THR A 100 2.75 10.41 -15.96
C THR A 100 2.91 9.56 -17.22
N LEU A 101 2.24 8.39 -17.30
CA LEU A 101 2.24 7.58 -18.52
C LEU A 101 1.55 8.31 -19.69
N PRO A 102 2.00 8.09 -20.94
CA PRO A 102 1.28 8.51 -22.15
C PRO A 102 -0.17 8.01 -22.14
N LYS A 103 -1.11 8.79 -22.69
CA LYS A 103 -2.53 8.39 -22.71
C LYS A 103 -2.78 7.06 -23.38
N GLU A 104 -2.00 6.77 -24.42
CA GLU A 104 -2.08 5.56 -25.25
C GLU A 104 -1.70 4.30 -24.48
N GLU A 105 -0.86 4.44 -23.44
CA GLU A 105 -0.41 3.33 -22.59
C GLU A 105 -1.32 3.08 -21.38
N ARG A 106 -2.27 4.01 -21.11
CA ARG A 106 -3.16 3.91 -19.95
C ARG A 106 -4.31 2.94 -20.22
N GLN A 107 -4.54 2.04 -19.29
CA GLN A 107 -5.66 1.10 -19.30
C GLN A 107 -6.89 1.68 -18.55
N GLY A 108 -7.45 2.78 -19.09
CA GLY A 108 -8.58 3.47 -18.46
C GLY A 108 -8.20 4.31 -17.23
N LYS A 109 -9.09 4.42 -16.24
CA LYS A 109 -8.84 5.19 -15.01
C LYS A 109 -8.10 4.35 -13.99
N VAL A 110 -7.13 4.96 -13.29
CA VAL A 110 -6.47 4.31 -12.16
C VAL A 110 -7.43 4.14 -10.99
N GLN A 111 -7.28 3.03 -10.28
CA GLN A 111 -7.99 2.73 -9.03
C GLN A 111 -6.99 2.36 -7.94
N ILE A 112 -6.86 3.23 -6.94
CA ILE A 112 -6.08 2.92 -5.74
C ILE A 112 -7.06 2.55 -4.63
N VAL A 113 -6.91 1.35 -4.10
CA VAL A 113 -7.76 0.83 -3.01
C VAL A 113 -6.93 0.73 -1.76
N THR A 114 -7.20 1.59 -0.79
CA THR A 114 -6.56 1.55 0.53
C THR A 114 -7.36 0.64 1.45
N SER A 115 -6.71 -0.37 2.00
CA SER A 115 -7.29 -1.31 2.97
C SER A 115 -6.51 -1.20 4.28
N THR A 116 -7.22 -0.98 5.39
CA THR A 116 -6.61 -0.84 6.70
C THR A 116 -7.07 -1.94 7.65
N SER A 117 -6.15 -2.40 8.51
CA SER A 117 -6.45 -3.26 9.66
C SER A 117 -5.93 -2.61 10.93
N ILE A 118 -6.50 -2.95 12.08
CA ILE A 118 -5.95 -2.52 13.37
C ILE A 118 -4.76 -3.41 13.73
N PHE A 119 -3.69 -2.78 14.21
CA PHE A 119 -2.53 -3.50 14.72
C PHE A 119 -2.92 -4.37 15.92
N VAL A 120 -2.52 -5.63 15.89
CA VAL A 120 -2.69 -6.59 16.98
C VAL A 120 -1.32 -7.14 17.36
N PRO A 121 -0.86 -6.90 18.62
CA PRO A 121 0.38 -7.48 19.11
C PRO A 121 0.35 -9.01 18.99
N LYS A 122 1.40 -9.58 18.42
CA LYS A 122 1.52 -11.04 18.28
C LYS A 122 2.62 -11.58 19.18
N PRO A 123 2.41 -12.74 19.85
CA PRO A 123 3.46 -13.40 20.59
C PRO A 123 4.72 -13.63 19.75
N PHE A 124 5.86 -13.60 20.38
CA PHE A 124 7.18 -13.83 19.78
C PHE A 124 7.58 -12.79 18.70
N THR A 125 6.96 -11.59 18.75
CA THR A 125 7.36 -10.45 17.91
C THR A 125 7.91 -9.31 18.76
N PRO A 126 8.71 -8.37 18.19
CA PRO A 126 9.23 -7.24 18.96
C PRO A 126 8.17 -6.42 19.68
N PHE A 127 6.96 -6.34 19.12
CA PHE A 127 5.83 -5.58 19.68
C PHE A 127 4.87 -6.41 20.52
N GLN A 128 5.25 -7.62 20.94
CA GLN A 128 4.36 -8.51 21.70
C GLN A 128 3.81 -7.92 23.01
N TRP A 129 4.52 -6.97 23.60
CA TRP A 129 4.13 -6.31 24.86
C TRP A 129 3.57 -4.90 24.65
N SER A 130 3.41 -4.47 23.38
CA SER A 130 2.81 -3.18 23.09
C SER A 130 1.30 -3.23 23.33
N PRO A 131 0.70 -2.15 23.87
CA PRO A 131 -0.75 -2.08 24.00
C PRO A 131 -1.42 -2.02 22.63
N MET A 132 -2.61 -2.60 22.51
CA MET A 132 -3.52 -2.28 21.41
C MET A 132 -4.21 -0.94 21.66
N VAL A 133 -4.50 -0.23 20.59
CA VAL A 133 -5.39 0.94 20.67
C VAL A 133 -6.79 0.52 21.14
N SER A 134 -7.47 1.40 21.88
CA SER A 134 -8.86 1.19 22.27
C SER A 134 -9.79 1.18 21.05
N LYS A 135 -11.01 0.70 21.23
CA LYS A 135 -12.02 0.72 20.16
C LYS A 135 -12.36 2.15 19.73
N GLU A 136 -12.37 3.06 20.68
CA GLU A 136 -12.63 4.48 20.50
C GLU A 136 -11.52 5.12 19.66
N GLU A 137 -10.27 4.95 20.05
CA GLU A 137 -9.10 5.44 19.30
C GLU A 137 -9.02 4.83 17.89
N ALA A 138 -9.32 3.54 17.75
CA ALA A 138 -9.34 2.89 16.44
C ALA A 138 -10.40 3.52 15.51
N ARG A 139 -11.57 3.90 16.07
CA ARG A 139 -12.63 4.61 15.32
C ARG A 139 -12.18 6.01 14.92
N GLU A 140 -11.59 6.77 15.84
CA GLU A 140 -11.09 8.13 15.59
C GLU A 140 -10.03 8.12 14.48
N LYS A 141 -9.03 7.27 14.58
CA LYS A 141 -7.99 7.09 13.56
C LYS A 141 -8.58 6.73 12.19
N ARG A 142 -9.57 5.84 12.16
CA ARG A 142 -10.26 5.46 10.93
C ARG A 142 -11.03 6.64 10.33
N PHE A 143 -11.77 7.41 11.14
CA PHE A 143 -12.51 8.56 10.64
C PHE A 143 -11.58 9.66 10.15
N PHE A 144 -10.48 9.90 10.87
CA PHE A 144 -9.45 10.83 10.43
C PHE A 144 -8.91 10.45 9.04
N LEU A 145 -8.54 9.18 8.83
CA LEU A 145 -8.08 8.73 7.52
C LEU A 145 -9.15 8.88 6.45
N LEU A 146 -10.40 8.53 6.73
CA LEU A 146 -11.50 8.65 5.77
C LEU A 146 -11.73 10.10 5.34
N ASP A 147 -11.47 11.08 6.20
CA ASP A 147 -11.57 12.49 5.86
C ASP A 147 -10.44 12.95 4.93
N LYS A 148 -9.25 12.38 5.08
CA LYS A 148 -8.07 12.70 4.25
C LYS A 148 -8.08 12.02 2.87
N VAL A 149 -8.85 10.97 2.67
CA VAL A 149 -8.90 10.19 1.40
C VAL A 149 -10.04 10.67 0.48
N LYS A 150 -10.83 11.66 0.89
CA LYS A 150 -11.86 12.30 0.05
C LYS A 150 -11.20 13.26 -0.92
#